data_44aa9eb781ffb358e72ff98a441cf0f9
#
_entry.id   44aa9eb781ffb358e72ff98a441cf0f9
#
_cell.length_a   1.000
_cell.length_b   1.000
_cell.length_c   1.000
_cell.angle_alpha   90.00
_cell.angle_beta   90.00
_cell.angle_gamma   90.00
#
_symmetry.space_group_name_H-M   'P 1'
#
loop_
_entity.id
_entity.type
_entity.pdbx_description
1 polymer ?
#
loop_
_entity_poly.entity_id
_entity_poly.type
_entity_poly.pdbx_seq_one_letter_code
_entity_poly.pdbx_strand_id
1 'polypeptide(L)'
;MLAYDPSTNPLNNNEWSFPLLEIIHIASFAVSIGTIFIVDLRLLGLGMRRQSSAQLLKDTAPWTLVALAIVLMSGPMIFSSDPNLYLHNPGFIFKMEALLVAIVYNYTVHSRVARSNPSPILGKLDGGVSVALWVSVVFGGLFIAFT
;
A
#
# COMPACT_ATOMS: atom_id res chain seq x y z
N MET A 1 -8.09 26.78 -12.93
CA MET A 1 -6.74 26.25 -12.76
C MET A 1 -6.10 26.99 -11.59
N LEU A 2 -5.97 26.36 -10.44
CA LEU A 2 -5.26 26.98 -9.33
C LEU A 2 -3.78 27.06 -9.74
N ALA A 3 -3.26 28.26 -9.83
CA ALA A 3 -1.83 28.48 -10.07
C ALA A 3 -1.08 28.16 -8.77
N TYR A 4 -0.90 26.85 -8.50
CA TYR A 4 -0.05 26.41 -7.40
C TYR A 4 1.41 26.63 -7.78
N ASP A 5 2.12 27.35 -6.92
CA ASP A 5 3.56 27.56 -7.07
C ASP A 5 4.32 26.60 -6.14
N PRO A 6 4.98 25.55 -6.69
CA PRO A 6 5.74 24.59 -5.91
C PRO A 6 6.82 25.22 -5.03
N SER A 7 7.35 26.40 -5.40
CA SER A 7 8.39 27.10 -4.64
C SER A 7 7.91 27.59 -3.26
N THR A 8 6.61 27.72 -3.08
CA THR A 8 6.02 28.14 -1.80
C THR A 8 5.87 27.01 -0.78
N ASN A 9 6.05 25.77 -1.21
CA ASN A 9 5.90 24.61 -0.34
C ASN A 9 7.17 24.42 0.52
N PRO A 10 7.05 24.32 1.86
CA PRO A 10 8.19 24.10 2.74
C PRO A 10 9.01 22.84 2.40
N LEU A 11 8.39 21.82 1.81
CA LEU A 11 9.07 20.59 1.39
C LEU A 11 10.09 20.84 0.26
N ASN A 12 9.86 21.86 -0.56
CA ASN A 12 10.71 22.21 -1.69
C ASN A 12 11.80 23.24 -1.31
N ASN A 13 11.74 23.80 -0.10
CA ASN A 13 12.68 24.82 0.37
C ASN A 13 13.96 24.25 0.97
N ASN A 14 14.04 22.93 1.17
CA ASN A 14 15.18 22.23 1.74
C ASN A 14 15.46 20.95 0.93
N GLU A 15 16.74 20.75 0.58
CA GLU A 15 17.20 19.59 -0.21
C GLU A 15 16.89 18.23 0.44
N TRP A 16 16.73 18.20 1.76
CA TRP A 16 16.54 16.95 2.52
C TRP A 16 15.08 16.64 2.87
N SER A 17 14.20 17.64 2.89
CA SER A 17 12.83 17.48 3.39
C SER A 17 12.00 16.52 2.53
N PHE A 18 12.02 16.72 1.22
CA PHE A 18 11.28 15.85 0.29
C PHE A 18 11.85 14.42 0.24
N PRO A 19 13.17 14.20 0.05
CA PRO A 19 13.75 12.86 0.06
C PRO A 19 13.52 12.08 1.35
N LEU A 20 13.59 12.72 2.51
CA LEU A 20 13.32 12.08 3.80
C LEU A 20 11.86 11.64 3.91
N LEU A 21 10.92 12.49 3.49
CA LEU A 21 9.50 12.16 3.49
C LEU A 21 9.21 11.00 2.53
N GLU A 22 9.84 11.00 1.35
CA GLU A 22 9.72 9.94 0.36
C GLU A 22 10.26 8.61 0.90
N ILE A 23 11.42 8.61 1.57
CA ILE A 23 11.98 7.41 2.21
C ILE A 23 11.03 6.86 3.27
N ILE A 24 10.47 7.72 4.13
CA ILE A 24 9.49 7.30 5.15
C ILE A 24 8.26 6.68 4.48
N HIS A 25 7.77 7.30 3.42
CA HIS A 25 6.61 6.81 2.66
C HIS A 25 6.88 5.42 2.05
N ILE A 26 7.98 5.26 1.36
CA ILE A 26 8.36 4.00 0.70
C ILE A 26 8.63 2.90 1.73
N ALA A 27 9.37 3.21 2.80
CA ALA A 27 9.67 2.24 3.87
C ALA A 27 8.39 1.76 4.57
N SER A 28 7.48 2.69 4.90
CA SER A 28 6.20 2.34 5.52
C SER A 28 5.32 1.53 4.57
N PHE A 29 5.32 1.86 3.29
CA PHE A 29 4.61 1.08 2.27
C PHE A 29 5.16 -0.34 2.16
N ALA A 30 6.49 -0.51 2.17
CA ALA A 30 7.13 -1.81 2.15
C ALA A 30 6.77 -2.66 3.38
N VAL A 31 6.71 -2.06 4.57
CA VAL A 31 6.27 -2.76 5.79
C VAL A 31 4.81 -3.20 5.68
N SER A 32 3.92 -2.33 5.20
CA SER A 32 2.50 -2.66 5.07
C SER A 32 2.27 -3.80 4.08
N ILE A 33 2.91 -3.76 2.92
CA ILE A 33 2.82 -4.84 1.92
C ILE A 33 3.47 -6.12 2.45
N GLY A 34 4.64 -6.03 3.06
CA GLY A 34 5.33 -7.19 3.60
C GLY A 34 4.51 -7.94 4.64
N THR A 35 3.85 -7.23 5.54
CA THR A 35 2.98 -7.83 6.54
C THR A 35 1.72 -8.47 5.94
N ILE A 36 1.14 -7.86 4.91
CA ILE A 36 0.01 -8.44 4.17
C ILE A 36 0.46 -9.69 3.43
N PHE A 37 1.61 -9.65 2.76
CA PHE A 37 2.15 -10.80 2.02
C PHE A 37 2.48 -12.01 2.90
N ILE A 38 2.83 -11.82 4.16
CA ILE A 38 2.99 -12.92 5.12
C ILE A 38 1.68 -13.72 5.23
N VAL A 39 0.55 -13.05 5.34
CA VAL A 39 -0.78 -13.68 5.38
C VAL A 39 -1.12 -14.30 4.03
N ASP A 40 -0.86 -13.59 2.94
CA ASP A 40 -1.10 -14.06 1.58
C ASP A 40 -0.33 -15.35 1.27
N LEU A 41 0.95 -15.42 1.61
CA LEU A 41 1.78 -16.62 1.43
C LEU A 41 1.22 -17.81 2.18
N ARG A 42 0.71 -17.59 3.39
CA ARG A 42 0.04 -18.65 4.17
C ARG A 42 -1.24 -19.14 3.48
N LEU A 43 -2.06 -18.22 2.99
CA LEU A 43 -3.30 -18.52 2.28
C LEU A 43 -3.04 -19.24 0.95
N LEU A 44 -1.98 -18.87 0.24
CA LEU A 44 -1.54 -19.51 -0.99
C LEU A 44 -0.91 -20.90 -0.74
N GLY A 45 -0.59 -21.22 0.51
CA GLY A 45 0.09 -22.48 0.86
C GLY A 45 1.59 -22.49 0.54
N LEU A 46 2.20 -21.33 0.27
CA LEU A 46 3.60 -21.20 -0.11
C LEU A 46 4.54 -20.98 1.08
N GLY A 47 4.02 -20.64 2.25
CA GLY A 47 4.84 -20.40 3.44
C GLY A 47 4.04 -20.34 4.73
N MET A 48 4.75 -20.20 5.86
CA MET A 48 4.17 -20.02 7.21
C MET A 48 3.19 -21.14 7.61
N ARG A 49 3.44 -22.37 7.18
CA ARG A 49 2.51 -23.53 7.36
C ARG A 49 2.28 -23.93 8.82
N ARG A 50 3.19 -23.56 9.72
CA ARG A 50 3.09 -23.88 11.15
C ARG A 50 2.06 -23.03 11.89
N GLN A 51 1.68 -21.89 11.33
CA GLN A 51 0.72 -20.96 11.91
C GLN A 51 -0.54 -20.90 11.06
N SER A 52 -1.68 -20.65 11.71
CA SER A 52 -2.94 -20.42 11.00
C SER A 52 -2.95 -19.02 10.37
N SER A 53 -3.74 -18.83 9.31
CA SER A 53 -3.94 -17.51 8.70
C SER A 53 -4.53 -16.50 9.68
N ALA A 54 -5.43 -16.95 10.56
CA ALA A 54 -6.01 -16.09 11.61
C ALA A 54 -4.97 -15.60 12.61
N GLN A 55 -4.04 -16.47 13.03
CA GLN A 55 -2.96 -16.07 13.93
C GLN A 55 -1.99 -15.10 13.26
N LEU A 56 -1.57 -15.37 12.03
CA LEU A 56 -0.70 -14.48 11.28
C LEU A 56 -1.34 -13.11 11.06
N LEU A 57 -2.62 -13.06 10.70
CA LEU A 57 -3.35 -11.81 10.56
C LEU A 57 -3.37 -11.03 11.88
N LYS A 58 -3.63 -11.70 13.01
CA LYS A 58 -3.64 -11.07 14.32
C LYS A 58 -2.27 -10.48 14.67
N ASP A 59 -1.19 -11.19 14.39
CA ASP A 59 0.17 -10.77 14.72
C ASP A 59 0.65 -9.63 13.82
N THR A 60 0.23 -9.62 12.55
CA THR A 60 0.66 -8.60 11.57
C THR A 60 -0.25 -7.38 11.51
N ALA A 61 -1.53 -7.50 11.89
CA ALA A 61 -2.51 -6.43 11.75
C ALA A 61 -2.10 -5.08 12.36
N PRO A 62 -1.53 -5.00 13.58
CA PRO A 62 -1.10 -3.72 14.12
C PRO A 62 0.04 -3.08 13.32
N TRP A 63 0.97 -3.86 12.81
CA TRP A 63 2.06 -3.38 11.96
C TRP A 63 1.56 -2.87 10.62
N THR A 64 0.66 -3.62 9.98
CA THR A 64 -0.01 -3.21 8.75
C THR A 64 -0.77 -1.89 8.93
N LEU A 65 -1.53 -1.78 10.02
CA LEU A 65 -2.34 -0.59 10.29
C LEU A 65 -1.47 0.66 10.51
N VAL A 66 -0.44 0.55 11.36
CA VAL A 66 0.48 1.67 11.63
C VAL A 66 1.22 2.08 10.36
N ALA A 67 1.74 1.12 9.61
CA ALA A 67 2.46 1.39 8.37
C ALA A 67 1.56 2.05 7.31
N LEU A 68 0.33 1.55 7.11
CA LEU A 68 -0.64 2.18 6.21
C LEU A 68 -1.06 3.57 6.68
N ALA A 69 -1.22 3.80 7.99
CA ALA A 69 -1.50 5.12 8.52
C ALA A 69 -0.39 6.12 8.15
N ILE A 70 0.86 5.74 8.29
CA ILE A 70 2.00 6.58 7.89
C ILE A 70 1.98 6.83 6.38
N VAL A 71 1.69 5.83 5.56
CA VAL A 71 1.54 5.98 4.10
C VAL A 71 0.43 6.96 3.75
N LEU A 72 -0.74 6.84 4.40
CA LEU A 72 -1.89 7.71 4.14
C LEU A 72 -1.69 9.15 4.65
N MET A 73 -0.81 9.35 5.61
CA MET A 73 -0.42 10.69 6.08
C MET A 73 0.67 11.31 5.20
N SER A 74 1.70 10.55 4.87
CA SER A 74 2.83 11.02 4.06
C SER A 74 2.47 11.22 2.58
N GLY A 75 1.55 10.42 2.04
CA GLY A 75 1.10 10.53 0.65
C GLY A 75 0.56 11.91 0.27
N PRO A 76 -0.43 12.46 1.00
CA PRO A 76 -0.92 13.82 0.77
C PRO A 76 0.16 14.90 0.91
N MET A 77 1.12 14.71 1.82
CA MET A 77 2.25 15.64 1.96
C MET A 77 3.14 15.62 0.70
N ILE A 78 3.48 14.43 0.19
CA ILE A 78 4.22 14.28 -1.07
C ILE A 78 3.42 14.89 -2.23
N PHE A 79 2.12 14.58 -2.32
CA PHE A 79 1.24 15.16 -3.32
C PHE A 79 1.23 16.68 -3.30
N SER A 80 1.26 17.29 -2.11
CA SER A 80 1.27 18.75 -1.95
C SER A 80 2.52 19.43 -2.50
N SER A 81 3.62 18.69 -2.70
CA SER A 81 4.86 19.27 -3.24
C SER A 81 4.70 19.75 -4.69
N ASP A 82 3.96 19.03 -5.51
CA ASP A 82 3.57 19.44 -6.88
C ASP A 82 2.25 18.76 -7.31
N PRO A 83 1.09 19.28 -6.89
CA PRO A 83 -0.20 18.71 -7.24
C PRO A 83 -0.46 18.62 -8.74
N ASN A 84 0.09 19.55 -9.52
CA ASN A 84 -0.12 19.58 -10.98
C ASN A 84 0.57 18.38 -11.65
N LEU A 85 1.75 18.00 -11.18
CA LEU A 85 2.48 16.83 -11.67
C LEU A 85 1.65 15.56 -11.45
N TYR A 86 1.13 15.37 -10.24
CA TYR A 86 0.44 14.14 -9.87
C TYR A 86 -0.96 14.01 -10.47
N LEU A 87 -1.73 15.11 -10.53
CA LEU A 87 -3.11 15.09 -11.04
C LEU A 87 -3.22 14.70 -12.52
N HIS A 88 -2.18 14.93 -13.30
CA HIS A 88 -2.15 14.61 -14.72
C HIS A 88 -1.33 13.34 -15.04
N ASN A 89 -0.80 12.69 -14.00
CA ASN A 89 0.04 11.50 -14.16
C ASN A 89 -0.81 10.23 -14.16
N PRO A 90 -0.88 9.47 -15.28
CA PRO A 90 -1.68 8.24 -15.35
C PRO A 90 -1.26 7.17 -14.34
N GLY A 91 0.04 7.04 -14.06
CA GLY A 91 0.55 6.11 -13.06
C GLY A 91 0.06 6.44 -11.65
N PHE A 92 0.01 7.75 -11.32
CA PHE A 92 -0.54 8.19 -10.04
C PHE A 92 -2.04 7.90 -9.90
N ILE A 93 -2.82 8.21 -10.93
CA ILE A 93 -4.28 7.96 -10.93
C ILE A 93 -4.53 6.46 -10.75
N PHE A 94 -3.87 5.61 -11.55
CA PHE A 94 -3.98 4.17 -11.44
C PHE A 94 -3.59 3.66 -10.03
N LYS A 95 -2.49 4.17 -9.48
CA LYS A 95 -2.05 3.82 -8.11
C LYS A 95 -3.11 4.16 -7.07
N MET A 96 -3.74 5.32 -7.16
CA MET A 96 -4.76 5.75 -6.20
C MET A 96 -6.02 4.88 -6.28
N GLU A 97 -6.46 4.53 -7.48
CA GLU A 97 -7.60 3.63 -7.70
C GLU A 97 -7.29 2.22 -7.17
N ALA A 98 -6.13 1.66 -7.55
CA ALA A 98 -5.69 0.35 -7.08
C ALA A 98 -5.52 0.31 -5.56
N LEU A 99 -4.96 1.36 -4.96
CA LEU A 99 -4.77 1.48 -3.51
C LEU A 99 -6.12 1.50 -2.77
N LEU A 100 -7.08 2.26 -3.26
CA LEU A 100 -8.43 2.29 -2.67
C LEU A 100 -9.06 0.90 -2.68
N VAL A 101 -9.05 0.23 -3.82
CA VAL A 101 -9.58 -1.13 -3.96
C VAL A 101 -8.83 -2.11 -3.06
N ALA A 102 -7.50 -2.03 -3.01
CA ALA A 102 -6.68 -2.92 -2.19
C ALA A 102 -6.97 -2.74 -0.69
N ILE A 103 -7.11 -1.51 -0.19
CA ILE A 103 -7.44 -1.22 1.21
C ILE A 103 -8.85 -1.73 1.55
N VAL A 104 -9.83 -1.42 0.72
CA VAL A 104 -11.21 -1.90 0.93
C VAL A 104 -11.25 -3.43 0.94
N TYR A 105 -10.60 -4.07 -0.02
CA TYR A 105 -10.52 -5.53 -0.08
C TYR A 105 -9.83 -6.12 1.15
N ASN A 106 -8.70 -5.56 1.56
CA ASN A 106 -7.91 -6.03 2.70
C ASN A 106 -8.73 -6.01 4.01
N TYR A 107 -9.46 -4.94 4.27
CA TYR A 107 -10.20 -4.76 5.52
C TYR A 107 -11.64 -5.32 5.49
N THR A 108 -12.14 -5.74 4.35
CA THR A 108 -13.46 -6.39 4.22
C THR A 108 -13.35 -7.87 3.95
N VAL A 109 -13.03 -8.25 2.71
CA VAL A 109 -13.02 -9.65 2.26
C VAL A 109 -11.82 -10.40 2.82
N HIS A 110 -10.61 -9.91 2.57
CA HIS A 110 -9.35 -10.57 2.93
C HIS A 110 -9.25 -10.84 4.44
N SER A 111 -9.53 -9.86 5.27
CA SER A 111 -9.47 -10.03 6.73
C SER A 111 -10.50 -11.04 7.25
N ARG A 112 -11.68 -11.11 6.65
CA ARG A 112 -12.71 -12.10 7.02
C ARG A 112 -12.28 -13.51 6.62
N VAL A 113 -11.79 -13.66 5.39
CA VAL A 113 -11.32 -14.97 4.89
C VAL A 113 -10.15 -15.47 5.73
N ALA A 114 -9.16 -14.64 5.99
CA ALA A 114 -7.99 -15.01 6.78
C ALA A 114 -8.35 -15.43 8.22
N ARG A 115 -9.30 -14.73 8.85
CA ARG A 115 -9.78 -15.07 10.20
C ARG A 115 -10.55 -16.38 10.26
N SER A 116 -11.20 -16.76 9.19
CA SER A 116 -12.02 -17.98 9.14
C SER A 116 -11.22 -19.26 8.99
N ASN A 117 -9.89 -19.20 8.85
CA ASN A 117 -9.03 -20.34 8.48
C ASN A 117 -9.63 -21.12 7.29
N PRO A 118 -9.68 -20.52 6.10
CA PRO A 118 -10.48 -20.97 4.98
C PRO A 118 -10.01 -22.32 4.43
N SER A 119 -10.87 -22.95 3.61
CA SER A 119 -10.46 -24.08 2.78
C SER A 119 -9.29 -23.71 1.87
N PRO A 120 -8.46 -24.67 1.43
CA PRO A 120 -7.31 -24.38 0.56
C PRO A 120 -7.67 -23.62 -0.72
N ILE A 121 -8.83 -23.93 -1.31
CA ILE A 121 -9.30 -23.27 -2.55
C ILE A 121 -9.66 -21.80 -2.28
N LEU A 122 -10.45 -21.55 -1.25
CA LEU A 122 -10.85 -20.18 -0.88
C LEU A 122 -9.64 -19.35 -0.46
N GLY A 123 -8.72 -19.94 0.33
CA GLY A 123 -7.48 -19.27 0.74
C GLY A 123 -6.60 -18.87 -0.45
N LYS A 124 -6.44 -19.77 -1.43
CA LYS A 124 -5.65 -19.47 -2.64
C LYS A 124 -6.29 -18.41 -3.51
N LEU A 125 -7.61 -18.40 -3.65
CA LEU A 125 -8.33 -17.36 -4.39
C LEU A 125 -8.18 -16.01 -3.71
N ASP A 126 -8.41 -15.94 -2.42
CA ASP A 126 -8.29 -14.69 -1.65
C ASP A 126 -6.85 -14.16 -1.63
N GLY A 127 -5.87 -15.01 -1.31
CA GLY A 127 -4.46 -14.65 -1.32
C GLY A 127 -3.98 -14.20 -2.70
N GLY A 128 -4.43 -14.87 -3.76
CA GLY A 128 -4.11 -14.49 -5.15
C GLY A 128 -4.66 -13.12 -5.53
N VAL A 129 -5.89 -12.82 -5.17
CA VAL A 129 -6.52 -11.50 -5.40
C VAL A 129 -5.80 -10.42 -4.59
N SER A 130 -5.50 -10.69 -3.32
CA SER A 130 -4.76 -9.77 -2.46
C SER A 130 -3.39 -9.43 -3.05
N VAL A 131 -2.59 -10.42 -3.41
CA VAL A 131 -1.28 -10.22 -4.07
C VAL A 131 -1.42 -9.40 -5.35
N ALA A 132 -2.37 -9.74 -6.21
CA ALA A 132 -2.58 -9.02 -7.47
C ALA A 132 -2.91 -7.54 -7.24
N LEU A 133 -3.77 -7.22 -6.27
CA LEU A 133 -4.13 -5.85 -5.93
C LEU A 133 -2.91 -5.06 -5.41
N TRP A 134 -2.17 -5.61 -4.45
CA TRP A 134 -1.03 -4.90 -3.87
C TRP A 134 0.14 -4.77 -4.85
N VAL A 135 0.39 -5.76 -5.69
CA VAL A 135 1.36 -5.68 -6.78
C VAL A 135 0.96 -4.58 -7.78
N SER A 136 -0.32 -4.46 -8.10
CA SER A 136 -0.84 -3.38 -8.96
C SER A 136 -0.55 -1.99 -8.37
N VAL A 137 -0.69 -1.82 -7.04
CA VAL A 137 -0.35 -0.56 -6.35
C VAL A 137 1.14 -0.25 -6.47
N VAL A 138 2.01 -1.26 -6.29
CA VAL A 138 3.46 -1.11 -6.45
C VAL A 138 3.80 -0.67 -7.87
N PHE A 139 3.27 -1.35 -8.88
CA PHE A 139 3.51 -0.99 -10.28
C PHE A 139 3.01 0.43 -10.59
N GLY A 140 1.80 0.79 -10.15
CA GLY A 140 1.30 2.15 -10.28
C GLY A 140 2.26 3.18 -9.71
N GLY A 141 2.84 2.90 -8.53
CA GLY A 141 3.85 3.77 -7.91
C GLY A 141 5.14 3.88 -8.71
N LEU A 142 5.62 2.78 -9.25
CA LEU A 142 6.83 2.78 -10.08
C LEU A 142 6.60 3.55 -11.39
N PHE A 143 5.44 3.40 -12.01
CA PHE A 143 5.13 4.07 -13.27
C PHE A 143 4.96 5.58 -13.15
N ILE A 144 4.77 6.14 -11.96
CA ILE A 144 4.73 7.61 -11.76
C ILE A 144 6.00 8.28 -12.32
N ALA A 145 7.16 7.63 -12.15
CA ALA A 145 8.43 8.17 -12.62
C ALA A 145 8.60 8.15 -14.16
N PHE A 146 7.77 7.37 -14.86
CA PHE A 146 7.88 7.13 -16.31
C PHE A 146 6.70 7.70 -17.11
N THR A 147 5.69 8.19 -16.46
CA THR A 147 4.49 8.77 -17.07
C THR A 147 4.27 10.21 -16.68
#